data_e061b5806f64ce0a5f6cbd2868abfeca
#
_entry.id   e061b5806f64ce0a5f6cbd2868abfeca
#
_cell.length_a   1.000
_cell.length_b   1.000
_cell.length_c   1.000
_cell.angle_alpha   90.00
_cell.angle_beta   90.00
_cell.angle_gamma   90.00
#
_symmetry.space_group_name_H-M   'P 1'
#
loop_
_entity.id
_entity.type
_entity.pdbx_description
1 polymer ?
#
loop_
_entity_poly.entity_id
_entity_poly.type
_entity_poly.pdbx_seq_one_letter_code
_entity_poly.pdbx_strand_id
1 'polypeptide(L)'
;MQTKNTLPSEKYQQKSIMTNILFGSRWLQLPLYLGLIVAQAVYVFFFGVELVHLVATANAIEEAHIMLIVLGLIDVVMISNLLIMVIVGGYETFVSRLNLVGHPDEPDWLSHVNANLLKVKLATAIIGISSIHLLKTFINAENLTEKVLIWQTIIHVTFVLSAVAIAYIDKLMSHSNQSH
;
A
#
# COMPACT_ATOMS: atom_id res chain seq x y z
N MET A 1 29.16 -50.67 -30.92
CA MET A 1 29.26 -49.19 -30.88
C MET A 1 28.10 -48.70 -30.04
N GLN A 2 28.35 -48.57 -28.69
CA GLN A 2 27.30 -48.18 -27.71
C GLN A 2 27.34 -46.66 -27.53
N THR A 3 26.31 -45.99 -27.97
CA THR A 3 26.09 -44.59 -27.66
C THR A 3 25.50 -44.49 -26.25
N LYS A 4 26.32 -44.02 -25.36
CA LYS A 4 26.02 -43.76 -23.95
C LYS A 4 25.06 -42.58 -23.84
N ASN A 5 23.77 -42.84 -23.65
CA ASN A 5 22.77 -41.84 -23.29
C ASN A 5 23.05 -41.36 -21.88
N THR A 6 23.75 -40.26 -21.72
CA THR A 6 23.89 -39.53 -20.48
C THR A 6 22.77 -38.50 -20.33
N LEU A 7 21.76 -38.86 -19.53
CA LEU A 7 21.19 -38.23 -18.34
C LEU A 7 20.22 -37.05 -18.49
N PRO A 8 18.93 -37.34 -18.20
CA PRO A 8 17.95 -36.31 -17.82
C PRO A 8 18.02 -35.94 -16.32
N SER A 9 18.77 -36.70 -15.48
CA SER A 9 18.68 -36.57 -14.01
C SER A 9 19.26 -35.30 -13.41
N GLU A 10 20.35 -34.75 -13.93
CA GLU A 10 20.94 -33.50 -13.41
C GLU A 10 20.07 -32.26 -13.64
N LYS A 11 19.43 -32.17 -14.81
CA LYS A 11 18.51 -31.05 -15.12
C LYS A 11 17.26 -31.07 -14.23
N TYR A 12 16.77 -32.24 -13.83
CA TYR A 12 15.64 -32.36 -12.90
C TYR A 12 16.02 -31.99 -11.48
N GLN A 13 17.20 -32.33 -11.01
CA GLN A 13 17.70 -32.01 -9.70
C GLN A 13 17.97 -30.50 -9.54
N GLN A 14 18.58 -29.88 -10.52
CA GLN A 14 18.85 -28.44 -10.53
C GLN A 14 17.56 -27.61 -10.58
N LYS A 15 16.56 -28.08 -11.35
CA LYS A 15 15.23 -27.47 -11.40
C LYS A 15 14.49 -27.57 -10.06
N SER A 16 14.65 -28.67 -9.34
CA SER A 16 14.08 -28.89 -8.00
C SER A 16 14.70 -27.97 -6.93
N ILE A 17 16.02 -27.77 -6.95
CA ILE A 17 16.71 -26.88 -6.00
C ILE A 17 16.31 -25.42 -6.22
N MET A 18 16.31 -24.95 -7.46
CA MET A 18 15.88 -23.59 -7.79
C MET A 18 14.40 -23.37 -7.41
N THR A 19 13.54 -24.34 -7.65
CA THR A 19 12.14 -24.28 -7.29
C THR A 19 11.96 -24.19 -5.77
N ASN A 20 12.70 -24.98 -4.99
CA ASN A 20 12.65 -24.94 -3.53
C ASN A 20 13.18 -23.62 -2.97
N ILE A 21 14.22 -23.03 -3.56
CA ILE A 21 14.74 -21.71 -3.18
C ILE A 21 13.70 -20.62 -3.50
N LEU A 22 13.07 -20.67 -4.68
CA LEU A 22 12.01 -19.73 -5.08
C LEU A 22 10.78 -19.82 -4.16
N PHE A 23 10.35 -21.03 -3.79
CA PHE A 23 9.26 -21.21 -2.83
C PHE A 23 9.67 -20.83 -1.40
N GLY A 24 10.90 -21.08 -1.01
CA GLY A 24 11.45 -20.68 0.30
C GLY A 24 11.59 -19.15 0.43
N SER A 25 11.89 -18.43 -0.65
CA SER A 25 12.01 -16.97 -0.63
C SER A 25 10.70 -16.25 -0.25
N ARG A 26 9.55 -16.88 -0.45
CA ARG A 26 8.24 -16.36 -0.01
C ARG A 26 8.17 -16.17 1.52
N TRP A 27 8.82 -17.04 2.28
CA TRP A 27 8.87 -16.96 3.74
C TRP A 27 9.68 -15.77 4.24
N LEU A 28 10.59 -15.21 3.42
CA LEU A 28 11.32 -13.99 3.74
C LEU A 28 10.41 -12.74 3.77
N GLN A 29 9.23 -12.80 3.19
CA GLN A 29 8.26 -11.70 3.26
C GLN A 29 7.47 -11.70 4.57
N LEU A 30 7.34 -12.84 5.25
CA LEU A 30 6.58 -12.95 6.50
C LEU A 30 7.07 -11.96 7.59
N PRO A 31 8.37 -11.88 7.92
CA PRO A 31 8.86 -10.93 8.92
C PRO A 31 8.64 -9.46 8.50
N LEU A 32 8.58 -9.16 7.20
CA LEU A 32 8.27 -7.82 6.72
C LEU A 32 6.81 -7.44 7.02
N TYR A 33 5.88 -8.35 6.78
CA TYR A 33 4.46 -8.12 7.13
C TYR A 33 4.26 -8.01 8.65
N LEU A 34 4.97 -8.82 9.45
CA LEU A 34 4.95 -8.68 10.91
C LEU A 34 5.50 -7.31 11.35
N GLY A 35 6.56 -6.82 10.72
CA GLY A 35 7.08 -5.48 10.94
C GLY A 35 6.06 -4.38 10.62
N LEU A 36 5.29 -4.52 9.53
CA LEU A 36 4.22 -3.60 9.18
C LEU A 36 3.07 -3.62 10.19
N ILE A 37 2.73 -4.79 10.76
CA ILE A 37 1.72 -4.90 11.84
C ILE A 37 2.19 -4.14 13.09
N VAL A 38 3.47 -4.26 13.45
CA VAL A 38 4.05 -3.49 14.56
C VAL A 38 4.00 -1.98 14.24
N ALA A 39 4.35 -1.57 13.03
CA ALA A 39 4.23 -0.19 12.59
C ALA A 39 2.79 0.32 12.69
N GLN A 40 1.81 -0.49 12.32
CA GLN A 40 0.39 -0.19 12.47
C GLN A 40 0.01 0.07 13.94
N ALA A 41 0.48 -0.77 14.87
CA ALA A 41 0.23 -0.58 16.30
C ALA A 41 0.83 0.74 16.82
N VAL A 42 2.01 1.12 16.35
CA VAL A 42 2.66 2.40 16.66
C VAL A 42 1.81 3.58 16.14
N TYR A 43 1.28 3.50 14.92
CA TYR A 43 0.39 4.54 14.39
C TYR A 43 -0.90 4.70 15.21
N VAL A 44 -1.51 3.60 15.65
CA VAL A 44 -2.70 3.62 16.52
C VAL A 44 -2.38 4.30 17.86
N PHE A 45 -1.21 4.01 18.44
CA PHE A 45 -0.78 4.64 19.69
C PHE A 45 -0.61 6.16 19.51
N PHE A 46 0.11 6.61 18.47
CA PHE A 46 0.31 8.04 18.19
C PHE A 46 -1.01 8.76 17.88
N PHE A 47 -1.91 8.12 17.15
CA PHE A 47 -3.26 8.65 16.92
C PHE A 47 -3.98 8.92 18.22
N GLY A 48 -3.95 7.99 19.20
CA GLY A 48 -4.56 8.16 20.50
C GLY A 48 -3.95 9.32 21.29
N VAL A 49 -2.63 9.45 21.29
CA VAL A 49 -1.92 10.56 21.97
C VAL A 49 -2.31 11.90 21.36
N GLU A 50 -2.32 12.03 20.04
CA GLU A 50 -2.67 13.27 19.35
C GLU A 50 -4.15 13.64 19.53
N LEU A 51 -5.04 12.65 19.55
CA LEU A 51 -6.46 12.86 19.81
C LEU A 51 -6.70 13.38 21.23
N VAL A 52 -6.03 12.79 22.23
CA VAL A 52 -6.12 13.27 23.62
C VAL A 52 -5.59 14.69 23.75
N HIS A 53 -4.46 14.99 23.09
CA HIS A 53 -3.88 16.33 23.04
C HIS A 53 -4.87 17.34 22.43
N LEU A 54 -5.50 17.01 21.32
CA LEU A 54 -6.51 17.84 20.65
C LEU A 54 -7.68 18.15 21.60
N VAL A 55 -8.24 17.14 22.27
CA VAL A 55 -9.37 17.31 23.19
C VAL A 55 -8.98 18.17 24.40
N ALA A 56 -7.79 17.95 24.95
CA ALA A 56 -7.31 18.70 26.12
C ALA A 56 -7.04 20.19 25.82
N THR A 57 -6.65 20.51 24.60
CA THR A 57 -6.23 21.87 24.20
C THR A 57 -7.26 22.61 23.34
N ALA A 58 -8.38 21.97 22.98
CA ALA A 58 -9.37 22.51 22.04
C ALA A 58 -9.92 23.91 22.40
N ASN A 59 -9.98 24.25 23.69
CA ASN A 59 -10.47 25.56 24.15
C ASN A 59 -9.39 26.66 24.17
N ALA A 60 -8.11 26.30 23.95
CA ALA A 60 -6.97 27.20 24.13
C ALA A 60 -6.22 27.51 22.84
N ILE A 61 -6.56 26.85 21.73
CA ILE A 61 -5.86 26.99 20.45
C ILE A 61 -6.77 27.58 19.36
N GLU A 62 -6.12 28.23 18.39
CA GLU A 62 -6.80 28.84 17.26
C GLU A 62 -7.42 27.76 16.33
N GLU A 63 -8.52 28.10 15.67
CA GLU A 63 -9.23 27.22 14.73
C GLU A 63 -8.32 26.65 13.64
N ALA A 64 -7.42 27.46 13.08
CA ALA A 64 -6.46 27.01 12.08
C ALA A 64 -5.54 25.91 12.60
N HIS A 65 -5.13 25.99 13.84
CA HIS A 65 -4.29 24.96 14.47
C HIS A 65 -5.07 23.67 14.75
N ILE A 66 -6.32 23.77 15.21
CA ILE A 66 -7.22 22.62 15.34
C ILE A 66 -7.36 21.90 14.01
N MET A 67 -7.58 22.65 12.92
CA MET A 67 -7.71 22.10 11.57
C MET A 67 -6.44 21.33 11.14
N LEU A 68 -5.24 21.84 11.43
CA LEU A 68 -3.98 21.16 11.12
C LEU A 68 -3.81 19.86 11.91
N ILE A 69 -4.22 19.83 13.21
CA ILE A 69 -4.18 18.60 14.02
C ILE A 69 -5.17 17.56 13.46
N VAL A 70 -6.41 17.97 13.15
CA VAL A 70 -7.42 17.08 12.58
C VAL A 70 -6.96 16.51 11.24
N LEU A 71 -6.36 17.32 10.36
CA LEU A 71 -5.76 16.83 9.13
C LEU A 71 -4.59 15.87 9.39
N GLY A 72 -3.85 16.05 10.51
CA GLY A 72 -2.85 15.09 10.97
C GLY A 72 -3.46 13.74 11.34
N LEU A 73 -4.56 13.75 12.07
CA LEU A 73 -5.29 12.53 12.44
C LEU A 73 -5.86 11.80 11.21
N ILE A 74 -6.41 12.54 10.24
CA ILE A 74 -6.90 11.97 8.98
C ILE A 74 -5.75 11.31 8.20
N ASP A 75 -4.58 11.95 8.15
CA ASP A 75 -3.38 11.41 7.51
C ASP A 75 -2.95 10.06 8.11
N VAL A 76 -2.93 9.97 9.44
CA VAL A 76 -2.65 8.71 10.15
C VAL A 76 -3.64 7.61 9.76
N VAL A 77 -4.94 7.91 9.67
CA VAL A 77 -5.97 6.94 9.26
C VAL A 77 -5.75 6.50 7.81
N MET A 78 -5.41 7.44 6.91
CA MET A 78 -5.13 7.12 5.50
C MET A 78 -3.91 6.20 5.36
N ILE A 79 -2.83 6.48 6.09
CA ILE A 79 -1.63 5.64 6.11
C ILE A 79 -1.95 4.26 6.72
N SER A 80 -2.74 4.21 7.79
CA SER A 80 -3.19 2.96 8.42
C SER A 80 -3.98 2.08 7.44
N ASN A 81 -4.90 2.66 6.70
CA ASN A 81 -5.64 1.95 5.65
C ASN A 81 -4.73 1.43 4.54
N LEU A 82 -3.72 2.22 4.14
CA LEU A 82 -2.70 1.79 3.19
C LEU A 82 -1.90 0.58 3.73
N LEU A 83 -1.47 0.63 4.99
CA LEU A 83 -0.74 -0.46 5.64
C LEU A 83 -1.55 -1.75 5.67
N ILE A 84 -2.82 -1.70 6.09
CA ILE A 84 -3.72 -2.87 6.11
C ILE A 84 -3.86 -3.45 4.70
N MET A 85 -4.06 -2.59 3.69
CA MET A 85 -4.17 -3.03 2.30
C MET A 85 -2.90 -3.72 1.81
N VAL A 86 -1.71 -3.20 2.17
CA VAL A 86 -0.42 -3.82 1.82
C VAL A 86 -0.21 -5.12 2.58
N ILE A 87 -0.53 -5.17 3.88
CA ILE A 87 -0.36 -6.37 4.70
C ILE A 87 -1.25 -7.50 4.19
N VAL A 88 -2.56 -7.27 4.12
CA VAL A 88 -3.54 -8.30 3.76
C VAL A 88 -3.43 -8.64 2.28
N GLY A 89 -3.48 -7.64 1.39
CA GLY A 89 -3.42 -7.87 -0.05
C GLY A 89 -2.07 -8.37 -0.54
N GLY A 90 -0.98 -7.93 0.07
CA GLY A 90 0.36 -8.43 -0.24
C GLY A 90 0.57 -9.86 0.25
N TYR A 91 0.13 -10.18 1.46
CA TYR A 91 0.19 -11.54 1.99
C TYR A 91 -0.61 -12.52 1.12
N GLU A 92 -1.85 -12.20 0.78
CA GLU A 92 -2.72 -13.00 -0.09
C GLU A 92 -2.12 -13.21 -1.48
N THR A 93 -1.52 -12.18 -2.06
CA THR A 93 -1.00 -12.24 -3.43
C THR A 93 0.34 -12.98 -3.50
N PHE A 94 1.24 -12.77 -2.52
CA PHE A 94 2.63 -13.20 -2.62
C PHE A 94 3.01 -14.37 -1.70
N VAL A 95 2.36 -14.51 -0.53
CA VAL A 95 2.76 -15.54 0.45
C VAL A 95 1.84 -16.75 0.40
N SER A 96 0.54 -16.57 0.62
CA SER A 96 -0.41 -17.68 0.67
C SER A 96 -1.81 -17.15 0.40
N ARG A 97 -2.61 -17.93 -0.31
CA ARG A 97 -4.05 -17.65 -0.37
C ARG A 97 -4.65 -17.94 1.01
N LEU A 98 -5.11 -16.91 1.68
CA LEU A 98 -5.93 -17.04 2.85
C LEU A 98 -7.28 -17.60 2.39
N ASN A 99 -7.57 -18.85 2.75
CA ASN A 99 -8.83 -19.50 2.38
C ASN A 99 -9.95 -18.97 3.30
N LEU A 100 -10.21 -17.67 3.22
CA LEU A 100 -11.18 -16.94 4.04
C LEU A 100 -12.60 -16.97 3.43
N VAL A 101 -12.80 -17.73 2.35
CA VAL A 101 -14.09 -17.83 1.67
C VAL A 101 -15.17 -18.24 2.67
N GLY A 102 -16.07 -17.30 2.98
CA GLY A 102 -17.17 -17.51 3.93
C GLY A 102 -16.86 -17.18 5.39
N HIS A 103 -15.69 -16.57 5.71
CA HIS A 103 -15.43 -16.10 7.06
C HIS A 103 -16.15 -14.76 7.31
N PRO A 104 -16.82 -14.56 8.49
CA PRO A 104 -17.58 -13.34 8.78
C PRO A 104 -16.77 -12.04 8.77
N ASP A 105 -15.44 -12.13 8.91
CA ASP A 105 -14.52 -11.00 8.86
C ASP A 105 -13.82 -10.85 7.49
N GLU A 106 -14.30 -11.55 6.45
CA GLU A 106 -13.76 -11.42 5.10
C GLU A 106 -14.10 -10.02 4.54
N PRO A 107 -13.11 -9.17 4.27
CA PRO A 107 -13.39 -7.89 3.61
C PRO A 107 -13.88 -8.16 2.17
N ASP A 108 -14.98 -7.53 1.76
CA ASP A 108 -15.61 -7.71 0.44
C ASP A 108 -14.63 -7.53 -0.74
N TRP A 109 -13.55 -6.78 -0.53
CA TRP A 109 -12.53 -6.55 -1.54
C TRP A 109 -11.50 -7.68 -1.66
N LEU A 110 -11.45 -8.61 -0.68
CA LEU A 110 -10.44 -9.68 -0.63
C LEU A 110 -10.82 -10.87 -1.52
N SER A 111 -12.10 -11.16 -1.67
CA SER A 111 -12.60 -12.29 -2.47
C SER A 111 -12.23 -12.22 -3.96
N HIS A 112 -11.84 -11.03 -4.44
CA HIS A 112 -11.47 -10.75 -5.82
C HIS A 112 -10.10 -10.06 -5.97
N VAL A 113 -9.15 -10.30 -5.04
CA VAL A 113 -7.82 -9.68 -5.13
C VAL A 113 -7.07 -10.19 -6.35
N ASN A 114 -7.19 -9.43 -7.42
CA ASN A 114 -6.26 -9.47 -8.52
C ASN A 114 -5.12 -8.46 -8.23
N ALA A 115 -3.87 -8.84 -8.48
CA ALA A 115 -2.71 -7.97 -8.27
C ALA A 115 -2.86 -6.58 -8.94
N ASN A 116 -3.63 -6.48 -10.01
CA ASN A 116 -3.90 -5.23 -10.71
C ASN A 116 -4.85 -4.33 -9.92
N LEU A 117 -5.91 -4.87 -9.30
CA LEU A 117 -6.81 -4.12 -8.43
C LEU A 117 -6.08 -3.53 -7.22
N LEU A 118 -5.14 -4.30 -6.66
CA LEU A 118 -4.31 -3.83 -5.55
C LEU A 118 -3.46 -2.62 -5.96
N LYS A 119 -2.83 -2.65 -7.14
CA LYS A 119 -2.03 -1.53 -7.65
C LYS A 119 -2.86 -0.24 -7.80
N VAL A 120 -4.06 -0.34 -8.36
CA VAL A 120 -4.96 0.83 -8.52
C VAL A 120 -5.39 1.37 -7.16
N LYS A 121 -5.77 0.52 -6.20
CA LYS A 121 -6.15 0.93 -4.85
C LYS A 121 -5.00 1.60 -4.10
N LEU A 122 -3.77 1.05 -4.22
CA LEU A 122 -2.57 1.66 -3.64
C LEU A 122 -2.28 3.03 -4.26
N ALA A 123 -2.36 3.16 -5.58
CA ALA A 123 -2.18 4.44 -6.27
C ALA A 123 -3.21 5.48 -5.81
N THR A 124 -4.48 5.10 -5.66
CA THR A 124 -5.55 5.97 -5.15
C THR A 124 -5.29 6.41 -3.69
N ALA A 125 -4.81 5.49 -2.84
CA ALA A 125 -4.45 5.83 -1.46
C ALA A 125 -3.30 6.84 -1.40
N ILE A 126 -2.27 6.69 -2.23
CA ILE A 126 -1.13 7.62 -2.32
C ILE A 126 -1.60 9.02 -2.78
N ILE A 127 -2.52 9.09 -3.74
CA ILE A 127 -3.14 10.37 -4.15
C ILE A 127 -3.88 11.00 -2.96
N GLY A 128 -4.67 10.23 -2.22
CA GLY A 128 -5.39 10.73 -1.04
C GLY A 128 -4.45 11.32 0.01
N ILE A 129 -3.38 10.61 0.37
CA ILE A 129 -2.35 11.08 1.30
C ILE A 129 -1.69 12.36 0.76
N SER A 130 -1.29 12.39 -0.51
CA SER A 130 -0.69 13.57 -1.14
C SER A 130 -1.64 14.78 -1.16
N SER A 131 -2.95 14.55 -1.34
CA SER A 131 -3.98 15.61 -1.29
C SER A 131 -4.08 16.22 0.11
N ILE A 132 -4.06 15.41 1.17
CA ILE A 132 -4.08 15.87 2.56
C ILE A 132 -2.82 16.70 2.87
N HIS A 133 -1.64 16.24 2.42
CA HIS A 133 -0.41 17.01 2.59
C HIS A 133 -0.45 18.34 1.85
N LEU A 134 -1.00 18.37 0.62
CA LEU A 134 -1.17 19.61 -0.14
C LEU A 134 -2.13 20.56 0.56
N LEU A 135 -3.23 20.05 1.13
CA LEU A 135 -4.19 20.85 1.89
C LEU A 135 -3.55 21.44 3.16
N LYS A 136 -2.76 20.66 3.92
CA LYS A 136 -1.98 21.18 5.07
C LYS A 136 -1.05 22.30 4.66
N THR A 137 -0.37 22.14 3.52
CA THR A 137 0.53 23.15 2.96
C THR A 137 -0.22 24.41 2.57
N PHE A 138 -1.41 24.27 1.99
CA PHE A 138 -2.28 25.41 1.62
C PHE A 138 -2.73 26.21 2.86
N ILE A 139 -3.16 25.52 3.93
CA ILE A 139 -3.58 26.18 5.18
C ILE A 139 -2.41 26.93 5.82
N ASN A 140 -1.20 26.37 5.75
CA ASN A 140 -0.01 26.97 6.35
C ASN A 140 0.87 27.74 5.34
N ALA A 141 0.29 28.16 4.21
CA ALA A 141 1.03 28.76 3.09
C ALA A 141 1.79 30.03 3.45
N GLU A 142 1.27 30.84 4.38
CA GLU A 142 1.91 32.08 4.83
C GLU A 142 3.26 31.84 5.53
N ASN A 143 3.44 30.66 6.14
CA ASN A 143 4.64 30.26 6.86
C ASN A 143 5.63 29.45 6.01
N LEU A 144 5.28 29.16 4.74
CA LEU A 144 6.06 28.30 3.87
C LEU A 144 6.69 29.09 2.71
N THR A 145 7.82 28.61 2.24
CA THR A 145 8.48 29.21 1.08
C THR A 145 7.76 28.81 -0.22
N GLU A 146 7.71 29.71 -1.19
CA GLU A 146 7.13 29.46 -2.52
C GLU A 146 7.66 28.17 -3.17
N LYS A 147 8.96 27.89 -2.97
CA LYS A 147 9.60 26.66 -3.46
C LYS A 147 8.94 25.40 -2.92
N VAL A 148 8.54 25.36 -1.65
CA VAL A 148 7.85 24.20 -1.04
C VAL A 148 6.49 24.02 -1.66
N LEU A 149 5.71 25.11 -1.84
CA LEU A 149 4.39 25.09 -2.46
C LEU A 149 4.44 24.51 -3.88
N ILE A 150 5.39 25.01 -4.70
CA ILE A 150 5.56 24.56 -6.08
C ILE A 150 5.92 23.07 -6.14
N TRP A 151 6.92 22.63 -5.36
CA TRP A 151 7.34 21.24 -5.40
C TRP A 151 6.28 20.26 -4.91
N GLN A 152 5.55 20.61 -3.86
CA GLN A 152 4.45 19.74 -3.38
C GLN A 152 3.33 19.62 -4.42
N THR A 153 2.99 20.72 -5.09
CA THR A 153 2.01 20.69 -6.18
C THR A 153 2.48 19.82 -7.35
N ILE A 154 3.75 19.95 -7.75
CA ILE A 154 4.33 19.14 -8.82
C ILE A 154 4.29 17.64 -8.45
N ILE A 155 4.68 17.30 -7.22
CA ILE A 155 4.66 15.91 -6.73
C ILE A 155 3.23 15.36 -6.75
N HIS A 156 2.26 16.11 -6.26
CA HIS A 156 0.86 15.70 -6.27
C HIS A 156 0.33 15.45 -7.69
N VAL A 157 0.58 16.36 -8.62
CA VAL A 157 0.18 16.20 -10.03
C VAL A 157 0.86 14.98 -10.64
N THR A 158 2.13 14.73 -10.33
CA THR A 158 2.86 13.53 -10.80
C THR A 158 2.21 12.25 -10.31
N PHE A 159 1.78 12.19 -9.04
CA PHE A 159 1.05 11.03 -8.51
C PHE A 159 -0.30 10.82 -9.20
N VAL A 160 -1.06 11.90 -9.43
CA VAL A 160 -2.34 11.83 -10.15
C VAL A 160 -2.13 11.27 -11.56
N LEU A 161 -1.16 11.82 -12.30
CA LEU A 161 -0.85 11.34 -13.66
C LEU A 161 -0.40 9.89 -13.68
N SER A 162 0.42 9.48 -12.71
CA SER A 162 0.87 8.09 -12.57
C SER A 162 -0.30 7.14 -12.30
N ALA A 163 -1.22 7.52 -11.44
CA ALA A 163 -2.41 6.70 -11.14
C ALA A 163 -3.36 6.59 -12.34
N VAL A 164 -3.56 7.67 -13.09
CA VAL A 164 -4.34 7.64 -14.34
C VAL A 164 -3.70 6.71 -15.36
N ALA A 165 -2.36 6.77 -15.50
CA ALA A 165 -1.62 5.87 -16.38
C ALA A 165 -1.79 4.40 -15.96
N ILE A 166 -1.66 4.07 -14.67
CA ILE A 166 -1.87 2.71 -14.14
C ILE A 166 -3.30 2.23 -14.42
N ALA A 167 -4.31 3.04 -14.13
CA ALA A 167 -5.70 2.69 -14.37
C ALA A 167 -6.00 2.50 -15.87
N TYR A 168 -5.39 3.31 -16.74
CA TYR A 168 -5.54 3.18 -18.18
C TYR A 168 -4.92 1.89 -18.71
N ILE A 169 -3.71 1.54 -18.23
CA ILE A 169 -3.04 0.28 -18.59
C ILE A 169 -3.88 -0.92 -18.15
N ASP A 170 -4.42 -0.88 -16.93
CA ASP A 170 -5.28 -1.95 -16.41
C ASP A 170 -6.54 -2.14 -17.27
N LYS A 171 -7.17 -1.04 -17.69
CA LYS A 171 -8.32 -1.07 -18.60
C LYS A 171 -7.97 -1.69 -19.96
N LEU A 172 -6.82 -1.36 -20.53
CA LEU A 172 -6.36 -1.95 -21.81
C LEU A 172 -6.14 -3.45 -21.67
N MET A 173 -5.50 -3.90 -20.60
CA MET A 173 -5.25 -5.32 -20.34
C MET A 173 -6.54 -6.11 -20.11
N SER A 174 -7.53 -5.53 -19.43
CA SER A 174 -8.82 -6.19 -19.21
C SER A 174 -9.62 -6.39 -20.50
N HIS A 175 -9.57 -5.44 -21.42
CA HIS A 175 -10.21 -5.56 -22.74
C HIS A 175 -9.56 -6.64 -23.62
N SER A 176 -8.23 -6.78 -23.57
CA SER A 176 -7.49 -7.79 -24.32
C SER A 176 -7.85 -9.22 -23.90
N ASN A 177 -8.18 -9.45 -22.61
CA ASN A 177 -8.55 -10.76 -22.09
C ASN A 177 -10.00 -11.17 -22.37
N GLN A 178 -10.87 -10.26 -22.84
CA GLN A 178 -12.26 -10.56 -23.20
C GLN A 178 -12.44 -10.87 -24.70
N SER A 179 -11.40 -10.68 -25.50
CA SER A 179 -11.43 -10.93 -26.95
C SER A 179 -10.86 -12.29 -27.37
N HIS A 180 -10.56 -13.17 -26.43
CA HIS A 180 -10.16 -14.56 -26.62
C HIS A 180 -11.08 -15.47 -25.82
#